data_d7db65cf6ffb7d0f230fa9876433162b
#
_entry.id   d7db65cf6ffb7d0f230fa9876433162b
#
_cell.length_a   1.000
_cell.length_b   1.000
_cell.length_c   1.000
_cell.angle_alpha   90.00
_cell.angle_beta   90.00
_cell.angle_gamma   90.00
#
_symmetry.space_group_name_H-M   'P 1'
#
loop_
_entity.id
_entity.type
_entity.pdbx_description
1 polymer ?
#
loop_
_entity_poly.entity_id
_entity_poly.type
_entity_poly.pdbx_seq_one_letter_code
_entity_poly.pdbx_strand_id
1 'polypeptide(L)'
;GQIDVTLSQRLISSAGKFIYTRGGVSRMCRAEIRMSGDFLFRLNKGPFLLNGLSVSTAQEAFLVVFEHELCHAAENALFGSTGHSSRFLSLAHGLFGHTDIRHSLPTRQQDAAKGGLFVGARVCFCYQGGILSGVVTYVGKTATVMVEDRRGTYRDQTGKRYAKYRVPLEQLTVKSSQ
;
A
#
# COMPACT_ATOMS: atom_id res chain seq x y z
N GLY A 1 20.21 21.30 -2.91
CA GLY A 1 19.70 20.21 -3.78
C GLY A 1 18.20 20.36 -3.99
N GLN A 2 17.71 19.85 -5.09
CA GLN A 2 16.29 19.86 -5.40
C GLN A 2 15.69 18.52 -4.98
N ILE A 3 14.46 18.56 -4.41
CA ILE A 3 13.68 17.37 -4.11
C ILE A 3 12.49 17.34 -5.07
N ASP A 4 12.38 16.28 -5.85
CA ASP A 4 11.24 16.05 -6.72
C ASP A 4 10.07 15.49 -5.89
N VAL A 5 8.84 15.98 -6.13
CA VAL A 5 7.64 15.44 -5.51
C VAL A 5 6.78 14.80 -6.58
N THR A 6 6.47 13.53 -6.44
CA THR A 6 5.72 12.76 -7.44
C THR A 6 4.52 12.05 -6.84
N LEU A 7 3.48 11.85 -7.66
CA LEU A 7 2.30 11.07 -7.31
C LEU A 7 2.34 9.73 -8.05
N SER A 8 2.28 8.62 -7.32
CA SER A 8 2.36 7.27 -7.88
C SER A 8 1.09 6.48 -7.65
N GLN A 9 0.51 5.97 -8.73
CA GLN A 9 -0.58 4.98 -8.69
C GLN A 9 -0.11 3.55 -8.40
N ARG A 10 1.22 3.32 -8.41
CA ARG A 10 1.83 2.00 -8.19
C ARG A 10 2.30 1.80 -6.75
N LEU A 11 2.44 2.87 -5.98
CA LEU A 11 2.79 2.80 -4.56
C LEU A 11 1.53 2.41 -3.77
N ILE A 12 1.39 1.13 -3.45
CA ILE A 12 0.21 0.55 -2.80
C ILE A 12 0.49 -0.02 -1.41
N SER A 13 1.77 -0.11 -1.03
CA SER A 13 2.22 -0.67 0.26
C SER A 13 2.49 0.40 1.33
N SER A 14 2.62 1.66 0.93
CA SER A 14 2.84 2.79 1.84
C SER A 14 2.16 4.04 1.30
N ALA A 15 1.84 4.98 2.20
CA ALA A 15 1.19 6.24 1.84
C ALA A 15 2.17 7.23 1.21
N GLY A 16 3.43 7.21 1.63
CA GLY A 16 4.54 7.98 1.08
C GLY A 16 5.82 7.17 1.05
N LYS A 17 6.85 7.68 0.39
CA LYS A 17 8.20 7.13 0.37
C LYS A 17 9.21 8.18 -0.03
N PHE A 18 10.20 8.44 0.81
CA PHE A 18 11.41 9.17 0.45
C PHE A 18 12.39 8.24 -0.27
N ILE A 19 12.92 8.68 -1.40
CA ILE A 19 13.87 7.96 -2.23
C ILE A 19 15.09 8.85 -2.45
N TYR A 20 16.25 8.35 -2.04
CA TYR A 20 17.52 9.03 -2.29
C TYR A 20 18.43 8.12 -3.09
N THR A 21 18.92 8.63 -4.21
CA THR A 21 19.87 7.91 -5.07
C THR A 21 21.19 8.68 -5.06
N ARG A 22 22.23 8.05 -4.49
CA ARG A 22 23.60 8.56 -4.60
C ARG A 22 24.05 8.47 -6.05
N GLY A 23 24.49 9.59 -6.61
CA GLY A 23 25.16 9.60 -7.88
C GLY A 23 26.51 8.87 -7.79
N GLY A 24 26.88 8.10 -8.83
CA GLY A 24 28.27 7.69 -9.04
C GLY A 24 29.11 8.89 -9.50
N VAL A 25 30.40 8.65 -9.80
CA VAL A 25 31.41 9.68 -10.12
C VAL A 25 31.01 10.73 -11.19
N SER A 26 29.94 10.46 -11.94
CA SER A 26 29.42 11.37 -12.99
C SER A 26 27.90 11.61 -12.90
N ARG A 27 27.21 11.21 -11.84
CA ARG A 27 25.75 11.37 -11.72
C ARG A 27 25.39 12.27 -10.53
N MET A 28 24.49 13.22 -10.75
CA MET A 28 23.92 14.04 -9.69
C MET A 28 23.12 13.17 -8.71
N CYS A 29 23.26 13.47 -7.41
CA CYS A 29 22.37 12.91 -6.39
C CYS A 29 20.94 13.36 -6.66
N ARG A 30 19.99 12.43 -6.63
CA ARG A 30 18.56 12.73 -6.77
C ARG A 30 17.84 12.38 -5.49
N ALA A 31 16.96 13.28 -5.07
CA ALA A 31 16.05 13.07 -3.97
C ALA A 31 14.61 13.19 -4.49
N GLU A 32 13.77 12.25 -4.11
CA GLU A 32 12.35 12.22 -4.51
C GLU A 32 11.48 11.88 -3.30
N ILE A 33 10.42 12.63 -3.09
CA ILE A 33 9.29 12.26 -2.22
C ILE A 33 8.17 11.74 -3.11
N ARG A 34 7.90 10.46 -3.01
CA ARG A 34 6.86 9.81 -3.80
C ARG A 34 5.63 9.57 -2.94
N MET A 35 4.52 10.20 -3.31
CA MET A 35 3.24 10.07 -2.62
C MET A 35 2.36 9.02 -3.30
N SER A 36 1.58 8.30 -2.51
CA SER A 36 0.67 7.29 -3.02
C SER A 36 -0.68 7.89 -3.40
N GLY A 37 -0.98 7.97 -4.71
CA GLY A 37 -2.33 8.26 -5.17
C GLY A 37 -3.35 7.21 -4.73
N ASP A 38 -2.93 5.96 -4.59
CA ASP A 38 -3.80 4.87 -4.17
C ASP A 38 -4.37 5.09 -2.76
N PHE A 39 -3.52 5.49 -1.80
CA PHE A 39 -3.98 5.79 -0.45
C PHE A 39 -4.88 7.03 -0.42
N LEU A 40 -4.48 8.10 -1.11
CA LEU A 40 -5.23 9.36 -1.12
C LEU A 40 -6.64 9.20 -1.68
N PHE A 41 -6.78 8.56 -2.83
CA PHE A 41 -8.09 8.40 -3.49
C PHE A 41 -9.02 7.41 -2.78
N ARG A 42 -8.48 6.57 -1.88
CA ARG A 42 -9.28 5.65 -1.07
C ARG A 42 -9.69 6.22 0.28
N LEU A 43 -9.11 7.35 0.70
CA LEU A 43 -9.49 7.99 1.94
C LEU A 43 -10.90 8.54 1.81
N ASN A 44 -11.83 7.89 2.48
CA ASN A 44 -13.17 8.37 2.71
C ASN A 44 -13.18 9.37 3.88
N LYS A 45 -14.31 9.64 4.47
CA LYS A 45 -14.43 10.55 5.62
C LYS A 45 -13.67 10.02 6.83
N GLY A 46 -12.83 10.90 7.44
CA GLY A 46 -12.13 10.65 8.71
C GLY A 46 -13.07 10.58 9.92
N PRO A 47 -12.54 10.64 11.13
CA PRO A 47 -11.14 10.97 11.42
C PRO A 47 -10.15 9.82 11.24
N PHE A 48 -8.91 10.14 10.90
CA PHE A 48 -7.78 9.21 10.84
C PHE A 48 -6.72 9.64 11.86
N LEU A 49 -6.01 8.69 12.44
CA LEU A 49 -4.84 8.96 13.27
C LEU A 49 -3.58 8.70 12.44
N LEU A 50 -2.80 9.76 12.20
CA LEU A 50 -1.59 9.74 11.39
C LEU A 50 -0.46 10.39 12.17
N ASN A 51 0.62 9.66 12.40
CA ASN A 51 1.79 10.15 13.13
C ASN A 51 1.42 10.81 14.47
N GLY A 52 0.37 10.31 15.15
CA GLY A 52 -0.17 10.85 16.38
C GLY A 52 -1.07 12.09 16.24
N LEU A 53 -1.33 12.56 15.01
CA LEU A 53 -2.22 13.66 14.71
C LEU A 53 -3.58 13.15 14.22
N SER A 54 -4.67 13.74 14.70
CA SER A 54 -6.02 13.47 14.20
C SER A 54 -6.29 14.33 12.98
N VAL A 55 -6.62 13.71 11.85
CA VAL A 55 -6.93 14.37 10.57
C VAL A 55 -8.30 13.93 10.08
N SER A 56 -9.03 14.82 9.44
CA SER A 56 -10.43 14.61 9.05
C SER A 56 -10.62 14.51 7.54
N THR A 57 -9.66 15.02 6.76
CA THR A 57 -9.73 15.10 5.30
C THR A 57 -8.57 14.37 4.63
N ALA A 58 -8.75 13.99 3.36
CA ALA A 58 -7.68 13.41 2.56
C ALA A 58 -6.52 14.39 2.35
N GLN A 59 -6.80 15.69 2.28
CA GLN A 59 -5.78 16.72 2.14
C GLN A 59 -4.90 16.84 3.38
N GLU A 60 -5.50 16.85 4.59
CA GLU A 60 -4.76 16.83 5.85
C GLU A 60 -3.93 15.55 5.97
N ALA A 61 -4.50 14.40 5.64
CA ALA A 61 -3.78 13.13 5.64
C ALA A 61 -2.59 13.15 4.66
N PHE A 62 -2.76 13.74 3.48
CA PHE A 62 -1.68 13.92 2.51
C PHE A 62 -0.56 14.78 3.09
N LEU A 63 -0.91 15.89 3.72
CA LEU A 63 0.06 16.81 4.31
C LEU A 63 0.89 16.11 5.39
N VAL A 64 0.25 15.42 6.32
CA VAL A 64 0.94 14.70 7.40
C VAL A 64 1.87 13.61 6.87
N VAL A 65 1.47 12.87 5.83
CA VAL A 65 2.35 11.89 5.18
C VAL A 65 3.51 12.58 4.46
N PHE A 66 3.25 13.70 3.77
CA PHE A 66 4.30 14.47 3.09
C PHE A 66 5.33 15.03 4.08
N GLU A 67 4.90 15.57 5.21
CA GLU A 67 5.74 16.04 6.30
C GLU A 67 6.63 14.93 6.86
N HIS A 68 6.09 13.72 7.01
CA HIS A 68 6.85 12.54 7.41
C HIS A 68 7.98 12.22 6.41
N GLU A 69 7.69 12.21 5.11
CA GLU A 69 8.69 11.95 4.08
C GLU A 69 9.72 13.11 3.98
N LEU A 70 9.29 14.33 4.27
CA LEU A 70 10.19 15.48 4.34
C LEU A 70 11.16 15.38 5.53
N CYS A 71 10.73 14.81 6.67
CA CYS A 71 11.63 14.49 7.79
C CYS A 71 12.70 13.48 7.38
N HIS A 72 12.37 12.46 6.58
CA HIS A 72 13.37 11.55 6.03
C HIS A 72 14.37 12.27 5.12
N ALA A 73 13.90 13.21 4.30
CA ALA A 73 14.77 14.03 3.46
C ALA A 73 15.71 14.90 4.30
N ALA A 74 15.20 15.54 5.35
CA ALA A 74 15.96 16.36 6.27
C ALA A 74 17.01 15.52 7.03
N GLU A 75 16.61 14.37 7.58
CA GLU A 75 17.52 13.45 8.28
C GLU A 75 18.64 12.97 7.32
N ASN A 76 18.29 12.64 6.08
CA ASN A 76 19.29 12.26 5.08
C ASN A 76 20.27 13.39 4.76
N ALA A 77 19.76 14.61 4.59
CA ALA A 77 20.59 15.76 4.27
C ALA A 77 21.53 16.15 5.43
N LEU A 78 21.06 16.06 6.68
CA LEU A 78 21.82 16.47 7.86
C LEU A 78 22.76 15.38 8.37
N PHE A 79 22.37 14.12 8.27
CA PHE A 79 23.05 13.00 8.95
C PHE A 79 23.43 11.85 8.01
N GLY A 80 23.04 11.89 6.73
CA GLY A 80 23.35 10.86 5.73
C GLY A 80 22.62 9.53 5.98
N SER A 81 21.60 9.51 6.84
CA SER A 81 20.79 8.33 7.19
C SER A 81 19.31 8.56 6.94
N THR A 82 18.56 7.47 6.79
CA THR A 82 17.11 7.49 6.71
C THR A 82 16.57 6.37 7.58
N GLY A 83 15.67 6.69 8.49
CA GLY A 83 15.07 5.70 9.37
C GLY A 83 14.09 6.37 10.33
N HIS A 84 13.61 5.61 11.31
CA HIS A 84 12.75 6.15 12.38
C HIS A 84 13.54 6.20 13.68
N SER A 85 14.73 6.77 13.62
CA SER A 85 15.63 6.96 14.75
C SER A 85 15.10 8.05 15.70
N SER A 86 15.75 8.20 16.86
CA SER A 86 15.46 9.31 17.79
C SER A 86 15.64 10.68 17.14
N ARG A 87 16.58 10.81 16.19
CA ARG A 87 16.78 12.04 15.40
C ARG A 87 15.60 12.34 14.50
N PHE A 88 15.10 11.32 13.81
CA PHE A 88 13.89 11.44 13.00
C PHE A 88 12.70 11.91 13.86
N LEU A 89 12.48 11.26 15.01
CA LEU A 89 11.41 11.62 15.93
C LEU A 89 11.54 13.08 16.43
N SER A 90 12.76 13.51 16.77
CA SER A 90 13.00 14.90 17.17
C SER A 90 12.71 15.90 16.05
N LEU A 91 13.08 15.58 14.81
CA LEU A 91 12.77 16.42 13.65
C LEU A 91 11.25 16.47 13.40
N ALA A 92 10.59 15.32 13.37
CA ALA A 92 9.16 15.23 13.10
C ALA A 92 8.32 15.95 14.18
N HIS A 93 8.69 15.78 15.44
CA HIS A 93 8.05 16.50 16.55
C HIS A 93 8.34 18.01 16.51
N GLY A 94 9.61 18.39 16.35
CA GLY A 94 10.02 19.80 16.40
C GLY A 94 9.52 20.63 15.22
N LEU A 95 9.42 20.06 14.01
CA LEU A 95 9.00 20.76 12.81
C LEU A 95 7.47 20.72 12.62
N PHE A 96 6.82 19.59 12.91
CA PHE A 96 5.44 19.33 12.51
C PHE A 96 4.54 18.87 13.66
N GLY A 97 5.07 18.69 14.88
CA GLY A 97 4.31 18.25 16.05
C GLY A 97 3.90 16.76 15.99
N HIS A 98 4.54 15.95 15.15
CA HIS A 98 4.27 14.52 15.11
C HIS A 98 4.66 13.86 16.43
N THR A 99 3.76 13.06 16.99
CA THR A 99 3.99 12.35 18.26
C THR A 99 4.16 10.85 18.10
N ASP A 100 3.95 10.32 16.90
CA ASP A 100 4.16 8.91 16.51
C ASP A 100 4.76 8.87 15.09
N ILE A 101 5.27 7.72 14.71
CA ILE A 101 5.75 7.41 13.36
C ILE A 101 4.76 6.51 12.58
N ARG A 102 3.69 6.07 13.22
CA ARG A 102 2.72 5.14 12.66
C ARG A 102 1.52 5.90 12.11
N HIS A 103 0.99 5.37 11.05
CA HIS A 103 -0.28 5.82 10.50
C HIS A 103 -1.28 4.65 10.43
N SER A 104 -2.52 4.92 10.82
CA SER A 104 -3.61 3.96 10.81
C SER A 104 -4.35 3.90 9.46
N LEU A 105 -3.71 4.35 8.38
CA LEU A 105 -4.32 4.27 7.05
C LEU A 105 -4.50 2.81 6.63
N PRO A 106 -5.73 2.38 6.33
CA PRO A 106 -5.99 1.00 5.98
C PRO A 106 -5.35 0.66 4.64
N THR A 107 -4.65 -0.47 4.59
CA THR A 107 -4.17 -1.05 3.35
C THR A 107 -5.35 -1.66 2.55
N ARG A 108 -5.17 -1.87 1.25
CA ARG A 108 -6.19 -2.56 0.43
C ARG A 108 -6.55 -3.93 1.00
N GLN A 109 -5.59 -4.64 1.57
CA GLN A 109 -5.84 -5.94 2.20
C GLN A 109 -6.74 -5.80 3.43
N GLN A 110 -6.50 -4.79 4.27
CA GLN A 110 -7.33 -4.53 5.45
C GLN A 110 -8.74 -4.09 5.06
N ASP A 111 -8.88 -3.24 4.03
CA ASP A 111 -10.20 -2.83 3.54
C ASP A 111 -10.97 -4.00 2.93
N ALA A 112 -10.30 -4.82 2.11
CA ALA A 112 -10.90 -6.01 1.54
C ALA A 112 -11.30 -7.04 2.61
N ALA A 113 -10.49 -7.19 3.66
CA ALA A 113 -10.76 -8.09 4.76
C ALA A 113 -12.03 -7.71 5.55
N LYS A 114 -12.34 -6.41 5.68
CA LYS A 114 -13.61 -5.92 6.25
C LYS A 114 -14.83 -6.43 5.48
N GLY A 115 -14.69 -6.62 4.15
CA GLY A 115 -15.69 -7.23 3.28
C GLY A 115 -15.60 -8.77 3.19
N GLY A 116 -14.82 -9.41 4.05
CA GLY A 116 -14.60 -10.87 4.04
C GLY A 116 -13.65 -11.37 2.95
N LEU A 117 -12.99 -10.47 2.21
CA LEU A 117 -12.05 -10.82 1.14
C LEU A 117 -10.60 -10.82 1.67
N PHE A 118 -10.07 -11.98 1.96
CA PHE A 118 -8.70 -12.19 2.49
C PHE A 118 -8.02 -13.37 1.78
N VAL A 119 -6.74 -13.51 1.94
CA VAL A 119 -5.99 -14.68 1.41
C VAL A 119 -6.52 -15.95 2.09
N GLY A 120 -6.94 -16.91 1.27
CA GLY A 120 -7.63 -18.13 1.72
C GLY A 120 -9.15 -18.05 1.61
N ALA A 121 -9.76 -16.87 1.40
CA ALA A 121 -11.20 -16.76 1.21
C ALA A 121 -11.66 -17.51 -0.03
N ARG A 122 -12.80 -18.21 0.08
CA ARG A 122 -13.48 -18.82 -1.07
C ARG A 122 -14.37 -17.80 -1.75
N VAL A 123 -14.18 -17.63 -3.05
CA VAL A 123 -14.89 -16.63 -3.84
C VAL A 123 -15.45 -17.22 -5.13
N CYS A 124 -16.44 -16.52 -5.70
CA CYS A 124 -16.87 -16.76 -7.08
C CYS A 124 -16.86 -15.44 -7.86
N PHE A 125 -16.74 -15.57 -9.18
CA PHE A 125 -16.75 -14.47 -10.14
C PHE A 125 -17.22 -14.95 -11.51
N CYS A 126 -17.73 -14.02 -12.32
CA CYS A 126 -18.13 -14.31 -13.70
C CYS A 126 -16.92 -14.26 -14.64
N TYR A 127 -16.77 -15.26 -15.50
CA TYR A 127 -15.75 -15.30 -16.54
C TYR A 127 -16.30 -15.98 -17.80
N GLN A 128 -16.26 -15.30 -18.94
CA GLN A 128 -16.75 -15.79 -20.24
C GLN A 128 -18.17 -16.39 -20.19
N GLY A 129 -19.08 -15.74 -19.48
CA GLY A 129 -20.47 -16.16 -19.33
C GLY A 129 -20.72 -17.30 -18.33
N GLY A 130 -19.68 -17.83 -17.70
CA GLY A 130 -19.76 -18.83 -16.62
C GLY A 130 -19.36 -18.28 -15.26
N ILE A 131 -19.77 -18.97 -14.20
CA ILE A 131 -19.38 -18.67 -12.83
C ILE A 131 -18.23 -19.60 -12.44
N LEU A 132 -17.08 -19.03 -12.15
CA LEU A 132 -15.94 -19.74 -11.61
C LEU A 132 -15.87 -19.57 -10.10
N SER A 133 -15.39 -20.60 -9.40
CA SER A 133 -15.15 -20.58 -7.95
C SER A 133 -13.71 -20.95 -7.66
N GLY A 134 -13.10 -20.23 -6.70
CA GLY A 134 -11.71 -20.49 -6.34
C GLY A 134 -11.33 -19.93 -4.99
N VAL A 135 -10.04 -19.97 -4.70
CA VAL A 135 -9.45 -19.50 -3.45
C VAL A 135 -8.55 -18.30 -3.74
N VAL A 136 -8.70 -17.26 -2.96
CA VAL A 136 -7.87 -16.06 -3.04
C VAL A 136 -6.47 -16.36 -2.51
N THR A 137 -5.43 -16.06 -3.30
CA THR A 137 -4.03 -16.24 -2.90
C THR A 137 -3.28 -14.93 -2.76
N TYR A 138 -3.84 -13.84 -3.25
CA TYR A 138 -3.27 -12.50 -3.11
C TYR A 138 -4.38 -11.44 -3.22
N VAL A 139 -4.28 -10.37 -2.44
CA VAL A 139 -5.16 -9.21 -2.49
C VAL A 139 -4.32 -7.95 -2.64
N GLY A 140 -4.58 -7.20 -3.72
CA GLY A 140 -3.98 -5.92 -4.03
C GLY A 140 -5.00 -5.00 -4.71
N LYS A 141 -4.65 -4.35 -5.82
CA LYS A 141 -5.64 -3.66 -6.69
C LYS A 141 -6.63 -4.62 -7.32
N THR A 142 -6.17 -5.83 -7.59
CA THR A 142 -6.97 -6.98 -8.01
C THR A 142 -6.67 -8.13 -7.05
N ALA A 143 -7.57 -9.09 -6.94
CA ALA A 143 -7.26 -10.34 -6.29
C ALA A 143 -6.68 -11.36 -7.28
N THR A 144 -5.78 -12.20 -6.80
CA THR A 144 -5.39 -13.41 -7.50
C THR A 144 -6.21 -14.57 -6.93
N VAL A 145 -6.95 -15.23 -7.82
CA VAL A 145 -7.81 -16.38 -7.49
C VAL A 145 -7.29 -17.62 -8.19
N MET A 146 -7.10 -18.69 -7.43
CA MET A 146 -6.76 -20.01 -7.95
C MET A 146 -8.04 -20.83 -8.08
N VAL A 147 -8.36 -21.23 -9.29
CA VAL A 147 -9.53 -22.05 -9.65
C VAL A 147 -9.05 -23.45 -9.98
N GLU A 148 -9.65 -24.47 -9.38
CA GLU A 148 -9.32 -25.88 -9.70
C GLU A 148 -9.70 -26.13 -11.17
N ASP A 149 -8.72 -26.55 -11.99
CA ASP A 149 -8.87 -26.81 -13.41
C ASP A 149 -7.86 -27.90 -13.82
N ARG A 150 -8.36 -28.99 -14.38
CA ARG A 150 -7.52 -30.12 -14.85
C ARG A 150 -6.48 -29.71 -15.90
N ARG A 151 -6.73 -28.61 -16.64
CA ARG A 151 -5.82 -28.03 -17.64
C ARG A 151 -4.95 -26.92 -17.06
N GLY A 152 -5.11 -26.59 -15.76
CA GLY A 152 -4.36 -25.55 -15.08
C GLY A 152 -2.86 -25.79 -15.08
N THR A 153 -2.10 -24.70 -15.15
CA THR A 153 -0.63 -24.73 -15.19
C THR A 153 0.00 -24.84 -13.79
N TYR A 154 -0.73 -24.44 -12.75
CA TYR A 154 -0.27 -24.51 -11.37
C TYR A 154 -0.67 -25.83 -10.73
N ARG A 155 0.20 -26.39 -9.88
CA ARG A 155 -0.05 -27.65 -9.17
C ARG A 155 0.25 -27.46 -7.69
N ASP A 156 -0.62 -27.99 -6.82
CA ASP A 156 -0.36 -28.06 -5.38
C ASP A 156 0.41 -29.32 -5.00
N GLN A 157 0.70 -29.46 -3.71
CA GLN A 157 1.44 -30.61 -3.17
C GLN A 157 0.66 -31.94 -3.30
N THR A 158 -0.65 -31.90 -3.47
CA THR A 158 -1.51 -33.08 -3.65
C THR A 158 -1.63 -33.48 -5.12
N GLY A 159 -1.03 -32.71 -6.03
CA GLY A 159 -1.08 -32.95 -7.46
C GLY A 159 -2.30 -32.35 -8.17
N LYS A 160 -3.19 -31.67 -7.46
CA LYS A 160 -4.33 -30.95 -8.07
C LYS A 160 -3.83 -29.79 -8.91
N ARG A 161 -4.50 -29.55 -10.03
CA ARG A 161 -4.15 -28.48 -10.96
C ARG A 161 -5.08 -27.29 -10.83
N TYR A 162 -4.51 -26.09 -11.06
CA TYR A 162 -5.22 -24.83 -10.92
C TYR A 162 -4.89 -23.89 -12.08
N ALA A 163 -5.89 -23.10 -12.48
CA ALA A 163 -5.75 -21.93 -13.32
C ALA A 163 -5.73 -20.67 -12.45
N LYS A 164 -4.91 -19.70 -12.80
CA LYS A 164 -4.72 -18.44 -12.08
C LYS A 164 -5.47 -17.32 -12.77
N TYR A 165 -6.33 -16.63 -12.04
CA TYR A 165 -7.09 -15.49 -12.52
C TYR A 165 -6.72 -14.23 -11.72
N ARG A 166 -6.66 -13.09 -12.40
CA ARG A 166 -6.63 -11.77 -11.80
C ARG A 166 -7.99 -11.13 -11.97
N VAL A 167 -8.67 -10.90 -10.85
CA VAL A 167 -10.06 -10.45 -10.82
C VAL A 167 -10.14 -9.12 -10.06
N PRO A 168 -10.82 -8.08 -10.60
CA PRO A 168 -11.14 -6.87 -9.85
C PRO A 168 -11.89 -7.21 -8.57
N LEU A 169 -11.61 -6.49 -7.47
CA LEU A 169 -12.17 -6.81 -6.17
C LEU A 169 -13.71 -6.73 -6.17
N GLU A 170 -14.24 -5.76 -6.90
CA GLU A 170 -15.68 -5.52 -7.06
C GLU A 170 -16.44 -6.62 -7.82
N GLN A 171 -15.73 -7.48 -8.55
CA GLN A 171 -16.32 -8.61 -9.28
C GLN A 171 -16.32 -9.92 -8.48
N LEU A 172 -15.77 -9.88 -7.27
CA LEU A 172 -15.69 -11.05 -6.40
C LEU A 172 -16.86 -11.10 -5.44
N THR A 173 -17.50 -12.25 -5.36
CA THR A 173 -18.48 -12.56 -4.31
C THR A 173 -17.84 -13.57 -3.35
N VAL A 174 -17.76 -13.20 -2.08
CA VAL A 174 -17.25 -14.10 -1.03
C VAL A 174 -18.31 -15.16 -0.73
N LYS A 175 -17.90 -16.43 -0.72
CA LYS A 175 -18.77 -17.53 -0.30
C LYS A 175 -18.72 -17.62 1.23
N SER A 176 -19.87 -17.45 1.88
CA SER A 176 -20.00 -17.75 3.30
C SER A 176 -19.65 -19.21 3.55
N SER A 177 -18.78 -19.46 4.51
CA SER A 177 -18.55 -20.82 5.02
C SER A 177 -19.84 -21.25 5.72
N GLN A 178 -20.52 -22.24 5.19
CA GLN A 178 -21.52 -22.99 5.94
C GLN A 178 -20.82 -23.97 6.86
#